data_d8a7feafec4ccdf061a30240f6b19b65
#
_entry.id   d8a7feafec4ccdf061a30240f6b19b65
#
_cell.length_a   1.000
_cell.length_b   1.000
_cell.length_c   1.000
_cell.angle_alpha   90.00
_cell.angle_beta   90.00
_cell.angle_gamma   90.00
#
_symmetry.space_group_name_H-M   'P 1'
#
loop_
_entity.id
_entity.type
_entity.pdbx_description
1 polymer ?
#
loop_
_entity_poly.entity_id
_entity_poly.type
_entity_poly.pdbx_seq_one_letter_code
_entity_poly.pdbx_strand_id
1 'polypeptide(L)' 'MPNSLASLTPGHEASIVAVHAEEALHHRLTAMGFRVGKRIQLMRRGAFLGPLHVRIGSTDVIIRQRDARCIEIAL' A
#
# COMPACT_ATOMS: atom_id res chain seq x y z
N MET A 1 13.76 -8.97 -6.38
CA MET A 1 12.32 -8.94 -6.06
C MET A 1 11.87 -7.51 -5.90
N PRO A 2 10.77 -7.12 -6.52
CA PRO A 2 10.25 -5.79 -6.26
C PRO A 2 9.74 -5.70 -4.81
N ASN A 3 9.89 -4.52 -4.24
CA ASN A 3 9.38 -4.28 -2.89
C ASN A 3 7.88 -4.04 -2.95
N SER A 4 7.16 -4.58 -1.99
CA SER A 4 5.73 -4.32 -1.88
C SER A 4 5.43 -3.45 -0.66
N LEU A 5 4.25 -2.84 -0.67
CA LEU A 5 3.80 -2.06 0.48
C LEU A 5 3.81 -2.91 1.75
N ALA A 6 3.56 -4.21 1.63
CA ALA A 6 3.56 -5.12 2.78
C ALA A 6 4.93 -5.23 3.45
N SER A 7 6.01 -4.88 2.75
CA SER A 7 7.37 -4.96 3.30
C SER A 7 7.89 -3.64 3.85
N LEU A 8 7.10 -2.56 3.73
CA LEU A 8 7.53 -1.25 4.19
C LEU A 8 7.58 -1.23 5.72
N THR A 9 8.54 -0.48 6.26
CA THR A 9 8.69 -0.35 7.71
C THR A 9 7.85 0.83 8.21
N PRO A 10 7.17 0.71 9.36
CA PRO A 10 6.39 1.82 9.92
C PRO A 10 7.21 3.11 10.02
N GLY A 11 6.60 4.20 9.61
CA GLY A 11 7.23 5.52 9.58
C GLY A 11 7.90 5.86 8.25
N HIS A 12 8.16 4.86 7.41
CA HIS A 12 8.83 5.08 6.13
C HIS A 12 7.83 5.43 5.03
N GLU A 13 8.33 6.14 4.02
CA GLU A 13 7.56 6.53 2.86
C GLU A 13 8.10 5.86 1.60
N ALA A 14 7.25 5.75 0.60
CA ALA A 14 7.65 5.20 -0.70
C ALA A 14 6.70 5.70 -1.77
N SER A 15 7.09 5.54 -3.03
CA SER A 15 6.24 5.85 -4.17
C SER A 15 5.63 4.57 -4.71
N ILE A 16 4.38 4.62 -5.12
CA ILE A 16 3.72 3.49 -5.77
C ILE A 16 4.20 3.44 -7.23
N VAL A 17 4.75 2.32 -7.65
CA VAL A 17 5.23 2.15 -9.02
C VAL A 17 4.36 1.21 -9.85
N ALA A 18 3.60 0.33 -9.21
CA ALA A 18 2.68 -0.57 -9.91
C ALA A 18 1.66 -1.16 -8.94
N VAL A 19 0.50 -1.51 -9.46
CA VAL A 19 -0.53 -2.22 -8.71
C VAL A 19 -0.82 -3.51 -9.47
N HIS A 20 -0.38 -4.63 -8.92
CA HIS A 20 -0.50 -5.95 -9.53
C HIS A 20 -1.71 -6.68 -8.98
N ALA A 21 -2.87 -6.43 -9.57
CA ALA A 21 -4.12 -7.01 -9.06
C ALA A 21 -5.06 -7.28 -10.22
N GLU A 22 -5.97 -8.22 -10.02
CA GLU A 22 -7.03 -8.46 -10.99
C GLU A 22 -7.92 -7.23 -11.08
N GLU A 23 -8.75 -7.19 -12.12
CA GLU A 23 -9.54 -5.99 -12.43
C GLU A 23 -10.36 -5.46 -11.25
N ALA A 24 -11.11 -6.34 -10.58
CA ALA A 24 -11.97 -5.92 -9.47
C ALA A 24 -11.16 -5.33 -8.30
N LEU A 25 -10.09 -6.01 -7.92
CA LEU A 25 -9.24 -5.52 -6.84
C LEU A 25 -8.49 -4.26 -7.26
N HIS A 26 -8.03 -4.21 -8.51
CA HIS A 26 -7.33 -3.04 -9.04
C HIS A 26 -8.23 -1.81 -8.97
N HIS A 27 -9.49 -1.93 -9.39
CA HIS A 27 -10.45 -0.83 -9.32
C HIS A 27 -10.67 -0.38 -7.87
N ARG A 28 -10.80 -1.33 -6.96
CA ARG A 28 -11.03 -1.01 -5.55
C ARG A 28 -9.83 -0.29 -4.94
N LEU A 29 -8.62 -0.77 -5.21
CA LEU A 29 -7.41 -0.16 -4.69
C LEU A 29 -7.22 1.24 -5.27
N THR A 30 -7.47 1.40 -6.57
CA THR A 30 -7.37 2.71 -7.23
C THR A 30 -8.37 3.70 -6.63
N ALA A 31 -9.59 3.24 -6.35
CA ALA A 31 -10.62 4.09 -5.73
C ALA A 31 -10.23 4.50 -4.32
N MET A 32 -9.45 3.68 -3.61
CA MET A 32 -8.94 4.01 -2.29
C MET A 32 -7.76 4.97 -2.32
N GLY A 33 -7.21 5.24 -3.51
CA GLY A 33 -6.10 6.17 -3.67
C GLY A 33 -4.76 5.52 -4.00
N PHE A 34 -4.70 4.19 -4.13
CA PHE A 34 -3.47 3.48 -4.45
C PHE A 34 -3.20 3.55 -5.95
N ARG A 35 -2.58 4.64 -6.39
CA ARG A 35 -2.30 4.90 -7.81
C ARG A 35 -0.82 5.08 -8.04
N VAL A 36 -0.37 4.66 -9.21
CA VAL A 36 1.03 4.84 -9.62
C VAL A 36 1.41 6.32 -9.52
N GLY A 37 2.56 6.58 -8.94
CA GLY A 37 3.07 7.93 -8.75
C GLY A 37 2.72 8.56 -7.41
N LYS A 38 1.81 7.98 -6.66
CA LYS A 38 1.47 8.54 -5.35
C LYS A 38 2.50 8.13 -4.30
N ARG A 39 2.79 9.06 -3.39
CA ARG A 39 3.62 8.78 -2.21
C ARG A 39 2.73 8.23 -1.12
N ILE A 40 3.20 7.21 -0.44
CA ILE A 40 2.49 6.63 0.69
C ILE A 40 3.44 6.48 1.87
N GLN A 41 2.86 6.51 3.07
CA GLN A 41 3.62 6.30 4.30
C GLN A 41 2.93 5.22 5.10
N LEU A 42 3.70 4.24 5.57
CA LEU A 42 3.16 3.22 6.47
C LEU A 42 3.16 3.81 7.87
N MET A 43 1.98 3.98 8.44
CA MET A 43 1.82 4.55 9.78
C MET A 43 1.94 3.48 10.86
N ARG A 44 1.28 2.33 10.63
CA ARG A 44 1.20 1.25 11.61
C ARG A 44 0.98 -0.06 10.92
N ARG A 45 1.44 -1.13 11.56
CA ARG A 45 1.22 -2.49 11.09
C ARG A 45 0.52 -3.27 12.21
N GLY A 46 -0.57 -3.96 11.90
CA GLY A 46 -1.25 -4.81 12.86
C GLY A 46 -0.39 -6.01 13.24
N ALA A 47 -0.63 -6.56 14.43
CA ALA A 47 0.08 -7.72 14.91
C ALA A 47 -0.27 -8.96 14.07
N PHE A 48 0.66 -9.91 13.99
CA PHE A 48 0.45 -11.20 13.33
C PHE A 48 -0.01 -11.06 11.88
N LEU A 49 0.69 -10.22 11.10
CA LEU A 49 0.36 -9.96 9.70
C LEU A 49 -1.03 -9.35 9.55
N GLY A 50 -1.43 -8.55 10.53
CA GLY A 50 -2.69 -7.84 10.50
C GLY A 50 -2.70 -6.71 9.47
N PRO A 51 -3.80 -5.96 9.42
CA PRO A 51 -3.94 -4.89 8.43
C PRO A 51 -2.91 -3.79 8.63
N LEU A 52 -2.63 -3.06 7.54
CA LEU A 52 -1.73 -1.92 7.57
C LEU A 52 -2.52 -0.63 7.53
N HIS A 53 -2.11 0.32 8.37
CA HIS A 53 -2.61 1.68 8.34
C HIS A 53 -1.63 2.53 7.54
N VAL A 54 -2.07 3.04 6.40
CA VAL A 54 -1.21 3.84 5.52
C VAL A 54 -1.82 5.22 5.31
N ARG A 55 -0.95 6.18 4.99
CA ARG A 55 -1.37 7.53 4.67
C ARG A 55 -0.97 7.85 3.23
N ILE A 56 -1.96 8.28 2.44
CA ILE A 56 -1.76 8.71 1.06
C ILE A 56 -2.16 10.17 0.99
N GLY A 57 -1.18 11.06 0.86
CA GLY A 57 -1.45 12.49 0.97
C GLY A 57 -1.93 12.81 2.38
N SER A 58 -3.15 13.30 2.51
CA SER A 58 -3.75 13.59 3.80
C SER A 58 -4.83 12.58 4.20
N THR A 59 -4.94 11.48 3.46
CA THR A 59 -5.97 10.48 3.68
C THR A 59 -5.38 9.23 4.30
N ASP A 60 -5.95 8.77 5.41
CA ASP A 60 -5.54 7.53 6.05
C ASP A 60 -6.47 6.41 5.60
N VAL A 61 -5.89 5.27 5.24
CA VAL A 61 -6.65 4.09 4.84
C VAL A 61 -6.09 2.84 5.49
N ILE A 62 -6.95 1.87 5.66
CA ILE A 62 -6.56 0.56 6.19
C ILE A 62 -6.60 -0.42 5.02
N ILE A 63 -5.51 -1.18 4.84
CA ILE A 63 -5.41 -2.16 3.77
C ILE A 63 -4.98 -3.50 4.35
N ARG A 64 -5.57 -4.57 3.83
CA ARG A 64 -5.21 -5.91 4.26
C ARG A 64 -3.80 -6.26 3.81
N GLN A 65 -3.10 -7.07 4.62
CA GLN A 65 -1.75 -7.52 4.31
C GLN A 65 -1.66 -8.12 2.91
N ARG A 66 -2.58 -9.00 2.56
CA ARG A 66 -2.56 -9.67 1.25
C ARG A 66 -2.74 -8.69 0.09
N ASP A 67 -3.54 -7.64 0.30
CA ASP A 67 -3.76 -6.63 -0.75
C ASP A 67 -2.55 -5.71 -0.88
N ALA A 68 -1.89 -5.42 0.24
CA ALA A 68 -0.68 -4.63 0.24
C ALA A 68 0.45 -5.29 -0.53
N ARG A 69 0.46 -6.63 -0.60
CA ARG A 69 1.46 -7.35 -1.38
C ARG A 69 1.33 -7.11 -2.88
N CYS A 70 0.15 -6.66 -3.32
CA CYS A 70 -0.08 -6.37 -4.73
C CYS A 70 0.42 -5.00 -5.14
N ILE A 71 0.80 -4.16 -4.18
CA ILE A 71 1.23 -2.79 -4.46
C ILE A 71 2.75 -2.74 -4.43
N GLU A 72 3.34 -2.53 -5.59
CA GLU A 72 4.78 -2.42 -5.74
C GLU A 72 5.21 -0.99 -5.45
N ILE A 73 6.27 -0.85 -4.64
CA ILE A 73 6.76 0.46 -4.22
C ILE A 73 8.24 0.63 -4.54
N ALA A 74 8.64 1.89 -4.62
CA ALA A 74 10.05 2.28 -4.72
C ALA A 74 10.36 3.24 -3.57
N LEU A 75 11.43 2.96 -2.88
CA LEU A 75 11.87 3.77 -1.73
C LEU A 75 12.58 5.06 -2.15
#